data_b7839b53194752ab1d2f7547db80cb79
#
_entry.id   b7839b53194752ab1d2f7547db80cb79
#
_cell.length_a   1.000
_cell.length_b   1.000
_cell.length_c   1.000
_cell.angle_alpha   90.00
_cell.angle_beta   90.00
_cell.angle_gamma   90.00
#
_symmetry.space_group_name_H-M   'P 1'
#
loop_
_entity.id
_entity.type
_entity.pdbx_description
1 polymer ?
#
loop_
_entity_poly.entity_id
_entity_poly.type
_entity_poly.pdbx_seq_one_letter_code
_entity_poly.pdbx_strand_id
1 'polypeptide(L)'
;MKRITVVGGGNAGCFTALYCAWMDKQKDFEVELIYDPEIPPERVGQATVLEASALLWATTGFNWYDNKINATMKSGILYENWGKTDKLFHSFPADSMAIHYCPWEMQASILTSG
;
A
#
# COMPACT_ATOMS: atom_id res chain seq x y z
N MET A 1 29.63 8.95 -5.02
CA MET A 1 28.31 8.43 -4.66
C MET A 1 27.33 8.89 -5.73
N LYS A 2 26.51 8.01 -6.24
CA LYS A 2 25.47 8.37 -7.22
C LYS A 2 24.25 8.93 -6.48
N ARG A 3 23.50 9.84 -7.12
CA ARG A 3 22.29 10.43 -6.53
C ARG A 3 21.07 10.01 -7.33
N ILE A 4 20.01 9.62 -6.63
CA ILE A 4 18.66 9.39 -7.17
C ILE A 4 17.77 10.50 -6.62
N THR A 5 17.27 11.36 -7.49
CA THR A 5 16.34 12.42 -7.11
C THR A 5 14.93 12.03 -7.53
N VAL A 6 14.02 11.95 -6.57
CA VAL A 6 12.59 11.71 -6.78
C VAL A 6 11.85 13.03 -6.61
N VAL A 7 11.04 13.40 -7.58
CA VAL A 7 10.27 14.65 -7.54
C VAL A 7 8.80 14.34 -7.37
N GLY A 8 8.22 14.86 -6.29
CA GLY A 8 6.82 14.70 -5.93
C GLY A 8 6.62 14.07 -4.55
N GLY A 9 5.90 14.75 -3.67
CA GLY A 9 5.62 14.32 -2.29
C GLY A 9 4.35 13.48 -2.12
N GLY A 10 3.69 13.10 -3.20
CA GLY A 10 2.54 12.19 -3.15
C GLY A 10 2.94 10.75 -2.85
N ASN A 11 1.95 9.86 -2.72
CA ASN A 11 2.21 8.45 -2.39
C ASN A 11 3.20 7.78 -3.34
N ALA A 12 3.09 8.01 -4.64
CA ALA A 12 4.01 7.44 -5.63
C ALA A 12 5.46 7.87 -5.40
N GLY A 13 5.69 9.16 -5.17
CA GLY A 13 7.04 9.68 -4.89
C GLY A 13 7.61 9.16 -3.58
N CYS A 14 6.81 9.17 -2.51
CA CYS A 14 7.22 8.64 -1.22
C CYS A 14 7.56 7.15 -1.29
N PHE A 15 6.71 6.33 -1.93
CA PHE A 15 6.99 4.90 -2.12
C PHE A 15 8.24 4.66 -2.98
N THR A 16 8.43 5.44 -4.03
CA THR A 16 9.61 5.33 -4.90
C THR A 16 10.89 5.65 -4.12
N ALA A 17 10.91 6.75 -3.38
CA ALA A 17 12.06 7.12 -2.57
C ALA A 17 12.36 6.06 -1.49
N LEU A 18 11.32 5.57 -0.83
CA LEU A 18 11.43 4.53 0.19
C LEU A 18 11.99 3.23 -0.40
N TYR A 19 11.49 2.82 -1.55
CA TYR A 19 11.96 1.62 -2.24
C TYR A 19 13.42 1.74 -2.68
N CYS A 20 13.82 2.87 -3.27
CA CYS A 20 15.19 3.11 -3.66
C CYS A 20 16.14 3.06 -2.45
N ALA A 21 15.77 3.70 -1.36
CA ALA A 21 16.56 3.68 -0.13
C ALA A 21 16.64 2.29 0.50
N TRP A 22 15.55 1.51 0.45
CA TRP A 22 15.52 0.15 0.98
C TRP A 22 16.32 -0.84 0.15
N MET A 23 16.32 -0.69 -1.18
CA MET A 23 17.09 -1.55 -2.10
C MET A 23 18.60 -1.30 -2.02
N ASP A 24 19.02 -0.11 -1.62
CA ASP A 24 20.43 0.28 -1.56
C ASP A 24 21.11 -0.27 -0.29
N LYS A 25 21.31 -1.58 -0.26
CA LYS A 25 21.97 -2.29 0.85
C LYS A 25 23.44 -1.88 1.04
N GLN A 26 24.09 -1.43 -0.01
CA GLN A 26 25.52 -1.07 -0.01
C GLN A 26 25.74 0.43 0.21
N LYS A 27 24.65 1.21 0.25
CA LYS A 27 24.69 2.67 0.37
C LYS A 27 25.50 3.35 -0.77
N ASP A 28 25.33 2.84 -1.98
CA ASP A 28 25.97 3.37 -3.18
C ASP A 28 25.28 4.63 -3.70
N PHE A 29 24.05 4.87 -3.27
CA PHE A 29 23.21 5.98 -3.70
C PHE A 29 22.85 6.91 -2.54
N GLU A 30 22.77 8.18 -2.86
CA GLU A 30 22.05 9.17 -2.07
C GLU A 30 20.65 9.32 -2.65
N VAL A 31 19.61 9.06 -1.85
CA VAL A 31 18.20 9.20 -2.28
C VAL A 31 17.68 10.52 -1.75
N GLU A 32 17.24 11.38 -2.66
CA GLU A 32 16.69 12.70 -2.38
C GLU A 32 15.22 12.75 -2.82
N LEU A 33 14.33 13.22 -1.94
CA LEU A 33 12.93 13.48 -2.28
C LEU A 33 12.68 14.99 -2.28
N ILE A 34 12.32 15.52 -3.45
CA ILE A 34 11.95 16.93 -3.62
C ILE A 34 10.43 17.03 -3.67
N TYR A 35 9.85 17.82 -2.78
CA TYR A 35 8.41 18.06 -2.73
C TYR A 35 8.08 19.47 -2.28
N ASP A 36 6.87 19.91 -2.58
CA ASP A 36 6.33 21.19 -2.10
C ASP A 36 5.55 20.96 -0.80
N PRO A 37 6.01 21.50 0.34
CA PRO A 37 5.33 21.32 1.62
C PRO A 37 4.00 22.09 1.71
N GLU A 38 3.74 23.04 0.82
CA GLU A 38 2.50 23.83 0.79
C GLU A 38 1.36 23.06 0.10
N ILE A 39 1.68 22.01 -0.66
CA ILE A 39 0.67 21.15 -1.27
C ILE A 39 0.14 20.17 -0.22
N PRO A 40 -1.12 20.31 0.21
CA PRO A 40 -1.68 19.39 1.20
C PRO A 40 -1.84 17.98 0.61
N PRO A 41 -1.79 16.94 1.45
CA PRO A 41 -2.09 15.59 1.00
C PRO A 41 -3.51 15.50 0.45
N GLU A 42 -3.69 14.63 -0.54
CA GLU A 42 -4.99 14.36 -1.14
C GLU A 42 -6.01 13.92 -0.07
N ARG A 43 -7.21 14.51 -0.11
CA ARG A 43 -8.30 14.22 0.84
C ARG A 43 -9.26 13.15 0.30
N VAL A 44 -8.75 12.18 -0.41
CA VAL A 44 -9.51 11.07 -0.97
C VAL A 44 -8.97 9.75 -0.42
N GLY A 45 -9.85 8.77 -0.29
CA GLY A 45 -9.44 7.42 0.05
C GLY A 45 -8.58 6.85 -1.09
N GLN A 46 -7.49 6.21 -0.71
CA GLN A 46 -6.60 5.55 -1.66
C GLN A 46 -6.51 4.06 -1.36
N ALA A 47 -6.53 3.25 -2.41
CA ALA A 47 -6.30 1.83 -2.31
C ALA A 47 -4.93 1.49 -2.91
N THR A 48 -4.24 0.57 -2.29
CA THR A 48 -2.93 0.12 -2.76
C THR A 48 -2.93 -1.37 -3.07
N VAL A 49 -1.78 -1.85 -3.53
CA VAL A 49 -1.49 -3.25 -3.79
C VAL A 49 -0.70 -3.85 -2.63
N LEU A 50 -0.63 -5.19 -2.58
CA LEU A 50 0.04 -5.91 -1.48
C LEU A 50 1.52 -5.56 -1.34
N GLU A 51 2.20 -5.31 -2.43
CA GLU A 51 3.62 -4.93 -2.45
C GLU A 51 3.87 -3.61 -1.70
N ALA A 52 2.94 -2.66 -1.75
CA ALA A 52 3.05 -1.42 -0.99
C ALA A 52 3.01 -1.68 0.52
N SER A 53 2.15 -2.59 0.97
CA SER A 53 2.07 -2.99 2.38
C SER A 53 3.34 -3.71 2.83
N ALA A 54 3.87 -4.60 2.00
CA ALA A 54 5.11 -5.32 2.26
C ALA A 54 6.31 -4.35 2.36
N LEU A 55 6.38 -3.36 1.48
CA LEU A 55 7.41 -2.34 1.52
C LEU A 55 7.32 -1.50 2.80
N LEU A 56 6.14 -1.05 3.18
CA LEU A 56 5.92 -0.30 4.42
C LEU A 56 6.33 -1.10 5.65
N TRP A 57 5.96 -2.39 5.71
CA TRP A 57 6.41 -3.28 6.78
C TRP A 57 7.94 -3.36 6.84
N ALA A 58 8.58 -3.65 5.72
CA ALA A 58 10.02 -3.86 5.66
C ALA A 58 10.84 -2.61 5.97
N THR A 59 10.30 -1.43 5.70
CA THR A 59 11.02 -0.15 5.82
C THR A 59 10.68 0.63 7.07
N THR A 60 9.42 0.61 7.50
CA THR A 60 8.92 1.44 8.61
C THR A 60 8.40 0.63 9.79
N GLY A 61 8.30 -0.70 9.67
CA GLY A 61 7.62 -1.54 10.65
C GLY A 61 6.11 -1.34 10.67
N PHE A 62 5.53 -0.87 9.59
CA PHE A 62 4.09 -0.65 9.48
C PHE A 62 3.30 -1.90 9.88
N ASN A 63 2.28 -1.71 10.68
CA ASN A 63 1.49 -2.77 11.26
C ASN A 63 0.01 -2.41 11.13
N TRP A 64 -0.81 -3.35 10.67
CA TRP A 64 -2.25 -3.16 10.49
C TRP A 64 -3.02 -2.96 11.79
N TYR A 65 -2.55 -3.51 12.91
CA TYR A 65 -3.20 -3.38 14.21
C TYR A 65 -3.03 -2.01 14.85
N ASP A 66 -1.88 -1.39 14.60
CA ASP A 66 -1.52 -0.10 15.17
C ASP A 66 -0.91 0.76 14.08
N ASN A 67 -1.76 1.37 13.28
CA ASN A 67 -1.32 2.24 12.22
C ASN A 67 -1.96 3.63 12.32
N LYS A 68 -1.10 4.64 12.23
CA LYS A 68 -1.50 6.05 12.36
C LYS A 68 -2.22 6.62 11.13
N ILE A 69 -2.30 5.87 10.06
CA ILE A 69 -2.92 6.29 8.80
C ILE A 69 -4.34 5.74 8.62
N ASN A 70 -4.87 5.06 9.62
CA ASN A 70 -6.19 4.41 9.58
C ASN A 70 -6.36 3.48 8.37
N ALA A 71 -5.27 2.81 7.98
CA ALA A 71 -5.32 1.84 6.90
C ALA A 71 -6.14 0.61 7.31
N THR A 72 -6.96 0.13 6.39
CA THR A 72 -7.79 -1.06 6.55
C THR A 72 -7.62 -2.01 5.39
N MET A 73 -7.98 -3.28 5.61
CA MET A 73 -7.95 -4.28 4.57
C MET A 73 -9.05 -4.03 3.54
N LYS A 74 -8.72 -4.29 2.30
CA LYS A 74 -9.65 -4.29 1.18
C LYS A 74 -9.95 -5.75 0.79
N SER A 75 -11.19 -6.17 1.00
CA SER A 75 -11.62 -7.56 0.76
C SER A 75 -12.01 -7.85 -0.69
N GLY A 76 -12.36 -6.82 -1.45
CA GLY A 76 -12.79 -6.97 -2.83
C GLY A 76 -13.40 -5.70 -3.41
N ILE A 77 -14.03 -5.84 -4.56
CA ILE A 77 -14.74 -4.77 -5.27
C ILE A 77 -16.16 -5.27 -5.57
N LEU A 78 -17.15 -4.52 -5.14
CA LEU A 78 -18.52 -4.71 -5.56
C LEU A 78 -18.79 -3.87 -6.81
N TYR A 79 -19.14 -4.53 -7.90
CA TYR A 79 -19.63 -3.89 -9.12
C TYR A 79 -21.15 -3.93 -9.11
N GLU A 80 -21.79 -2.78 -9.28
CA GLU A 80 -23.25 -2.66 -9.38
C GLU A 80 -23.64 -2.13 -10.75
N ASN A 81 -24.69 -2.71 -11.34
CA ASN A 81 -25.21 -2.35 -12.66
C ASN A 81 -24.15 -2.39 -13.77
N TRP A 82 -23.20 -3.34 -13.69
CA TRP A 82 -22.14 -3.49 -14.67
C TRP A 82 -22.18 -4.88 -15.31
N GLY A 83 -22.32 -4.91 -16.64
CA GLY A 83 -22.43 -6.16 -17.40
C GLY A 83 -23.85 -6.73 -17.44
N LYS A 84 -23.98 -8.07 -17.43
CA LYS A 84 -25.27 -8.79 -17.54
C LYS A 84 -25.91 -9.07 -16.17
N THR A 85 -25.20 -8.80 -15.08
CA THR A 85 -25.68 -9.05 -13.72
C THR A 85 -25.84 -7.74 -12.98
N ASP A 86 -26.86 -7.64 -12.11
CA ASP A 86 -27.10 -6.44 -11.33
C ASP A 86 -25.94 -6.17 -10.34
N LYS A 87 -25.38 -7.23 -9.79
CA LYS A 87 -24.27 -7.15 -8.82
C LYS A 87 -23.26 -8.27 -9.07
N LEU A 88 -22.00 -7.91 -9.00
CA LEU A 88 -20.87 -8.84 -9.04
C LEU A 88 -19.86 -8.45 -7.95
N PHE A 89 -19.61 -9.32 -7.00
CA PHE A 89 -18.51 -9.14 -6.04
C PHE A 89 -17.27 -9.88 -6.51
N HIS A 90 -16.21 -9.12 -6.77
CA HIS A 90 -14.88 -9.64 -7.06
C HIS A 90 -14.07 -9.63 -5.76
N SER A 91 -13.95 -10.78 -5.12
CA SER A 91 -13.10 -10.94 -3.94
C SER A 91 -11.64 -10.93 -4.33
N PHE A 92 -10.81 -10.28 -3.51
CA PHE A 92 -9.37 -10.42 -3.64
C PHE A 92 -8.94 -11.71 -2.96
N PRO A 93 -8.17 -12.55 -3.65
CA PRO A 93 -7.64 -13.76 -3.03
C PRO A 93 -6.72 -13.38 -1.87
N ALA A 94 -6.84 -14.09 -0.76
CA ALA A 94 -5.85 -14.08 0.29
C ALA A 94 -4.65 -14.89 -0.21
N ASP A 95 -3.72 -14.23 -0.88
CA ASP A 95 -2.47 -14.90 -1.23
C ASP A 95 -1.56 -15.05 -0.01
N SER A 96 -0.47 -15.79 -0.18
CA SER A 96 0.48 -16.07 0.89
C SER A 96 1.11 -14.80 1.50
N MET A 97 1.17 -13.72 0.75
CA MET A 97 1.69 -12.44 1.24
C MET A 97 0.69 -11.73 2.15
N ALA A 98 -0.60 -11.74 1.80
CA ALA A 98 -1.65 -11.20 2.65
C ALA A 98 -1.72 -11.92 4.00
N ILE A 99 -1.51 -13.24 4.01
CA ILE A 99 -1.52 -14.07 5.22
C ILE A 99 -0.42 -13.65 6.21
N HIS A 100 0.76 -13.29 5.75
CA HIS A 100 1.85 -12.88 6.62
C HIS A 100 1.67 -11.50 7.27
N TYR A 101 0.92 -10.62 6.63
CA TYR A 101 0.75 -9.23 7.08
C TYR A 101 -0.63 -8.92 7.64
N CYS A 102 -1.52 -9.92 7.63
CA CYS A 102 -2.89 -9.79 8.09
C CYS A 102 -3.13 -10.52 9.39
N PRO A 103 -3.84 -9.90 10.34
CA PRO A 103 -4.39 -10.60 11.48
C PRO A 103 -5.27 -11.77 11.04
N TRP A 104 -5.20 -12.89 11.75
CA TRP A 104 -6.00 -14.07 11.43
C TRP A 104 -7.51 -13.79 11.48
N GLU A 105 -7.97 -12.87 12.34
CA GLU A 105 -9.36 -12.42 12.42
C GLU A 105 -9.83 -11.76 11.13
N MET A 106 -8.96 -10.96 10.51
CA MET A 106 -9.25 -10.34 9.22
C MET A 106 -9.25 -11.37 8.09
N GLN A 107 -8.37 -12.36 8.15
CA GLN A 107 -8.35 -13.48 7.19
C GLN A 107 -9.65 -14.29 7.29
N ALA A 108 -10.11 -14.60 8.50
CA ALA A 108 -11.37 -15.29 8.72
C ALA A 108 -12.55 -14.49 8.17
N SER A 109 -12.57 -13.18 8.37
CA SER A 109 -13.60 -12.29 7.82
C SER A 109 -13.63 -12.29 6.29
N ILE A 110 -12.48 -12.31 5.63
CA ILE A 110 -12.39 -12.39 4.16
C ILE A 110 -12.92 -13.72 3.65
N LEU A 111 -12.57 -14.82 4.31
CA LEU A 111 -12.96 -16.17 3.91
C LEU A 111 -14.45 -16.47 4.16
N THR A 112 -15.06 -15.81 5.13
CA THR A 112 -16.46 -16.04 5.52
C THR A 112 -17.44 -15.08 4.87
N SER A 113 -16.98 -14.02 4.24
CA SER A 113 -17.82 -13.01 3.55
C SER A 113 -18.10 -13.34 2.08
N GLY A 114 -17.67 -14.50 1.60
CA GLY A 114 -17.91 -15.01 0.24
C GLY A 114 -19.23 -15.75 0.09
#